data_8b21dcb5fbe594cf5d92b399ae35032f
#
_entry.id   8b21dcb5fbe594cf5d92b399ae35032f
#
_cell.length_a   1.000
_cell.length_b   1.000
_cell.length_c   1.000
_cell.angle_alpha   90.00
_cell.angle_beta   90.00
_cell.angle_gamma   90.00
#
_symmetry.space_group_name_H-M   'P 1'
#
loop_
_entity.id
_entity.type
_entity.pdbx_description
1 polymer ?
#
loop_
_entity_poly.entity_id
_entity_poly.type
_entity_poly.pdbx_seq_one_letter_code
_entity_poly.pdbx_strand_id
1 'polypeptide(L)'
;EPLQKMEEFHALFSDATPLVHGPMLGQNTGTGISIWIRTASACVVKVTIREPGSSDSVGTGTGQSLAATDYTAVVRVDGLLTNHNYEYTLTLGGDRLAEVYKFHTLAAKHQQTKFRVAFGGGAGFVPANEYAWNTIGQQRPDVLMLLGDNVYSDAPEMPEMQHYCYYRRQSRPEFRSLVSQVPVYTIWDDHDFGTNDCQGGPLVEEPYWKVPVWNVFKNNWVNPKYGNGGIQPGCW
;
A
#
# COMPACT_ATOMS: atom_id res chain seq x y z
N GLU A 1 1.21 -2.73 26.83
CA GLU A 1 1.73 -3.73 25.87
C GLU A 1 1.72 -3.33 24.40
N PRO A 2 0.67 -2.72 23.78
CA PRO A 2 0.70 -2.32 22.38
C PRO A 2 1.74 -1.26 22.08
N LEU A 3 1.90 -0.26 22.93
CA LEU A 3 2.91 0.81 22.79
C LEU A 3 4.33 0.26 22.88
N GLN A 4 4.60 -0.64 23.84
CA GLN A 4 5.88 -1.29 23.96
C GLN A 4 6.21 -2.14 22.72
N LYS A 5 5.22 -2.86 22.18
CA LYS A 5 5.38 -3.61 20.93
C LYS A 5 5.62 -2.69 19.73
N MET A 6 5.04 -1.50 19.71
CA MET A 6 5.32 -0.48 18.70
C MET A 6 6.76 0.01 18.79
N GLU A 7 7.25 0.33 19.98
CA GLU A 7 8.63 0.76 20.20
C GLU A 7 9.64 -0.31 19.80
N GLU A 8 9.42 -1.57 20.23
CA GLU A 8 10.22 -2.72 19.82
C GLU A 8 10.20 -2.90 18.30
N PHE A 9 9.04 -2.70 17.68
CA PHE A 9 8.87 -2.82 16.24
C PHE A 9 9.59 -1.70 15.48
N HIS A 10 9.49 -0.46 15.95
CA HIS A 10 10.26 0.66 15.40
C HIS A 10 11.76 0.47 15.57
N ALA A 11 12.20 -0.06 16.71
CA ALA A 11 13.62 -0.35 16.96
C ALA A 11 14.21 -1.33 15.95
N LEU A 12 13.41 -2.27 15.42
CA LEU A 12 13.86 -3.19 14.37
C LEU A 12 14.13 -2.51 13.02
N PHE A 13 13.62 -1.31 12.81
CA PHE A 13 13.75 -0.57 11.55
C PHE A 13 14.62 0.69 11.67
N SER A 14 14.96 1.13 12.89
CA SER A 14 15.64 2.40 13.11
C SER A 14 17.05 2.48 12.54
N ASP A 15 17.72 1.36 12.29
CA ASP A 15 19.15 1.34 11.97
C ASP A 15 19.53 0.77 10.59
N ALA A 16 18.59 0.26 9.80
CA ALA A 16 19.04 -0.59 8.70
C ALA A 16 18.73 -0.14 7.29
N THR A 17 17.58 0.48 7.01
CA THR A 17 17.26 0.85 5.63
C THR A 17 16.40 2.10 5.54
N PRO A 18 16.67 3.00 4.56
CA PRO A 18 15.82 4.16 4.33
C PRO A 18 14.39 3.79 3.89
N LEU A 19 14.18 2.58 3.34
CA LEU A 19 12.89 2.02 2.96
C LEU A 19 12.37 1.07 4.04
N VAL A 20 11.43 1.53 4.86
CA VAL A 20 10.83 0.72 5.94
C VAL A 20 9.81 -0.28 5.37
N HIS A 21 8.82 0.20 4.62
CA HIS A 21 7.78 -0.65 4.01
C HIS A 21 7.54 -0.32 2.54
N GLY A 22 6.98 -1.27 1.82
CA GLY A 22 6.75 -1.17 0.38
C GLY A 22 7.95 -1.66 -0.43
N PRO A 23 7.99 -1.32 -1.73
CA PRO A 23 6.95 -0.58 -2.45
C PRO A 23 5.64 -1.36 -2.58
N MET A 24 4.53 -0.65 -2.69
CA MET A 24 3.22 -1.23 -2.96
C MET A 24 2.58 -0.50 -4.14
N LEU A 25 2.15 -1.28 -5.14
CA LEU A 25 1.55 -0.74 -6.35
C LEU A 25 0.05 -0.55 -6.19
N GLY A 26 -0.49 0.50 -6.83
CA GLY A 26 -1.92 0.74 -6.96
C GLY A 26 -2.25 1.67 -8.10
N GLN A 27 -3.52 1.99 -8.28
CA GLN A 27 -4.00 2.90 -9.32
C GLN A 27 -3.40 2.61 -10.71
N ASN A 28 -3.31 1.34 -11.09
CA ASN A 28 -2.89 0.96 -12.44
C ASN A 28 -4.01 1.28 -13.43
N THR A 29 -3.83 2.35 -14.20
CA THR A 29 -4.81 2.82 -15.20
C THR A 29 -4.52 2.28 -16.60
N GLY A 30 -3.51 1.42 -16.76
CA GLY A 30 -2.98 1.02 -18.04
C GLY A 30 -1.93 1.99 -18.58
N THR A 31 -2.08 3.28 -18.39
CA THR A 31 -1.13 4.31 -18.82
C THR A 31 -0.41 5.00 -17.67
N GLY A 32 -0.59 4.51 -16.46
CA GLY A 32 0.09 5.04 -15.28
C GLY A 32 -0.09 4.13 -14.08
N ILE A 33 0.78 4.33 -13.10
CA ILE A 33 0.87 3.54 -11.87
C ILE A 33 1.17 4.45 -10.68
N SER A 34 0.64 4.14 -9.51
CA SER A 34 1.02 4.75 -8.24
C SER A 34 1.84 3.78 -7.41
N ILE A 35 2.87 4.27 -6.77
CA ILE A 35 3.77 3.50 -5.92
C ILE A 35 3.75 4.12 -4.53
N TRP A 36 3.30 3.35 -3.55
CA TRP A 36 3.31 3.71 -2.14
C TRP A 36 4.55 3.14 -1.46
N ILE A 37 5.17 3.93 -0.60
CA ILE A 37 6.28 3.51 0.26
C ILE A 37 6.17 4.16 1.63
N ARG A 38 6.86 3.57 2.64
CA ARG A 38 7.17 4.20 3.93
C ARG A 38 8.68 4.26 4.12
N THR A 39 9.16 5.44 4.49
CA THR A 39 10.59 5.72 4.74
C THR A 39 10.88 5.83 6.22
N ALA A 40 12.15 5.69 6.62
CA ALA A 40 12.58 5.84 8.00
C ALA A 40 12.53 7.29 8.51
N SER A 41 12.60 8.26 7.60
CA SER A 41 12.55 9.69 7.91
C SER A 41 11.97 10.47 6.74
N ALA A 42 11.57 11.72 6.98
CA ALA A 42 11.06 12.59 5.93
C ALA A 42 12.11 12.81 4.83
N CYS A 43 11.76 12.47 3.60
CA CYS A 43 12.67 12.66 2.45
C CYS A 43 11.91 12.76 1.12
N VAL A 44 12.62 13.23 0.10
CA VAL A 44 12.12 13.16 -1.29
C VAL A 44 12.24 11.72 -1.79
N VAL A 45 11.14 11.24 -2.35
CA VAL A 45 11.04 9.93 -2.98
C VAL A 45 10.98 10.12 -4.48
N LYS A 46 11.86 9.46 -5.23
CA LYS A 46 11.79 9.42 -6.69
C LYS A 46 11.61 7.99 -7.16
N VAL A 47 10.67 7.79 -8.05
CA VAL A 47 10.47 6.55 -8.82
C VAL A 47 10.99 6.77 -10.23
N THR A 48 11.75 5.81 -10.75
CA THR A 48 12.22 5.79 -12.14
C THR A 48 11.79 4.50 -12.79
N ILE A 49 11.02 4.59 -13.88
CA ILE A 49 10.49 3.45 -14.64
C ILE A 49 11.30 3.29 -15.94
N ARG A 50 11.57 2.05 -16.32
CA ARG A 50 12.34 1.66 -17.50
C ARG A 50 11.71 0.47 -18.20
N GLU A 51 12.05 0.31 -19.47
CA GLU A 51 11.88 -0.96 -20.16
C GLU A 51 12.76 -2.03 -19.52
N PRO A 52 12.32 -3.30 -19.47
CA PRO A 52 13.14 -4.37 -18.92
C PRO A 52 14.52 -4.46 -19.59
N GLY A 53 15.56 -4.39 -18.75
CA GLY A 53 16.95 -4.45 -19.21
C GLY A 53 17.49 -3.16 -19.85
N SER A 54 16.70 -2.07 -19.94
CA SER A 54 17.16 -0.78 -20.46
C SER A 54 17.75 0.09 -19.36
N SER A 55 18.74 0.91 -19.71
CA SER A 55 19.25 2.01 -18.88
C SER A 55 18.37 3.26 -18.95
N ASP A 56 17.62 3.42 -20.05
CA ASP A 56 16.86 4.63 -20.35
C ASP A 56 15.55 4.68 -19.57
N SER A 57 15.26 5.83 -19.00
CA SER A 57 14.02 6.07 -18.28
C SER A 57 12.89 6.39 -19.25
N VAL A 58 11.76 5.69 -19.12
CA VAL A 58 10.52 5.98 -19.85
C VAL A 58 9.53 6.81 -19.05
N GLY A 59 9.72 6.89 -17.73
CA GLY A 59 8.89 7.70 -16.85
C GLY A 59 9.53 7.91 -15.48
N THR A 60 9.27 9.06 -14.89
CA THR A 60 9.71 9.39 -13.53
C THR A 60 8.59 10.09 -12.79
N GLY A 61 8.54 9.87 -11.47
CA GLY A 61 7.69 10.59 -10.57
C GLY A 61 8.43 10.93 -9.29
N THR A 62 7.96 11.95 -8.58
CA THR A 62 8.48 12.35 -7.28
C THR A 62 7.36 12.55 -6.29
N GLY A 63 7.63 12.28 -5.04
CA GLY A 63 6.77 12.53 -3.90
C GLY A 63 7.59 12.87 -2.69
N GLN A 64 6.94 13.14 -1.58
CA GLN A 64 7.61 13.43 -0.32
C GLN A 64 6.96 12.63 0.79
N SER A 65 7.78 11.94 1.58
CA SER A 65 7.35 11.33 2.82
C SER A 65 7.44 12.34 3.95
N LEU A 66 6.43 12.39 4.81
CA LEU A 66 6.32 13.37 5.90
C LEU A 66 5.92 12.67 7.20
N ALA A 67 6.40 13.17 8.32
CA ALA A 67 5.99 12.69 9.65
C ALA A 67 4.47 12.74 9.84
N ALA A 68 3.80 13.77 9.31
CA ALA A 68 2.35 13.94 9.40
C ALA A 68 1.55 12.83 8.70
N THR A 69 2.18 12.07 7.79
CA THR A 69 1.60 10.92 7.10
C THR A 69 2.30 9.61 7.46
N ASP A 70 2.87 9.53 8.66
CA ASP A 70 3.62 8.37 9.13
C ASP A 70 4.73 7.97 8.16
N TYR A 71 5.45 8.98 7.66
CA TYR A 71 6.54 8.86 6.69
C TYR A 71 6.18 8.11 5.40
N THR A 72 4.90 8.08 5.03
CA THR A 72 4.47 7.49 3.78
C THR A 72 4.47 8.49 2.63
N ALA A 73 4.66 7.99 1.43
CA ALA A 73 4.54 8.74 0.18
C ALA A 73 3.87 7.88 -0.89
N VAL A 74 3.06 8.53 -1.72
CA VAL A 74 2.52 7.93 -2.95
C VAL A 74 3.10 8.71 -4.13
N VAL A 75 3.79 8.01 -5.02
CA VAL A 75 4.40 8.59 -6.22
C VAL A 75 3.63 8.12 -7.43
N ARG A 76 3.08 9.05 -8.19
CA ARG A 76 2.40 8.76 -9.46
C ARG A 76 3.36 8.90 -10.64
N VAL A 77 3.31 7.94 -11.57
CA VAL A 77 3.98 8.01 -12.88
C VAL A 77 2.96 7.70 -13.96
N ASP A 78 2.84 8.60 -14.92
CA ASP A 78 1.93 8.50 -16.07
C ASP A 78 2.71 8.47 -17.39
N GLY A 79 2.00 8.30 -18.51
CA GLY A 79 2.60 8.26 -19.85
C GLY A 79 3.17 6.91 -20.25
N LEU A 80 2.78 5.85 -19.55
CA LEU A 80 3.20 4.47 -19.84
C LEU A 80 2.39 3.86 -20.99
N LEU A 81 2.93 2.85 -21.65
CA LEU A 81 2.21 2.02 -22.61
C LEU A 81 1.30 1.04 -21.88
N THR A 82 0.15 0.76 -22.45
CA THR A 82 -0.79 -0.24 -21.93
C THR A 82 -0.33 -1.66 -22.28
N ASN A 83 -0.71 -2.64 -21.43
CA ASN A 83 -0.40 -4.06 -21.62
C ASN A 83 1.11 -4.30 -21.83
N HIS A 84 1.94 -3.67 -20.99
CA HIS A 84 3.38 -3.63 -21.15
C HIS A 84 4.11 -3.93 -19.84
N ASN A 85 5.29 -4.57 -19.93
CA ASN A 85 6.13 -4.88 -18.78
C ASN A 85 7.13 -3.75 -18.54
N TYR A 86 7.31 -3.42 -17.27
CA TYR A 86 8.26 -2.40 -16.83
C TYR A 86 9.09 -2.87 -15.63
N GLU A 87 10.24 -2.24 -15.47
CA GLU A 87 11.04 -2.26 -14.26
C GLU A 87 11.03 -0.88 -13.60
N TYR A 88 11.10 -0.84 -12.28
CA TYR A 88 11.22 0.43 -11.57
C TYR A 88 12.22 0.35 -10.42
N THR A 89 12.80 1.49 -10.11
CA THR A 89 13.75 1.70 -9.01
C THR A 89 13.33 2.89 -8.17
N LEU A 90 13.75 2.87 -6.91
CA LEU A 90 13.51 3.93 -5.94
C LEU A 90 14.80 4.71 -5.66
N THR A 91 14.65 6.02 -5.46
CA THR A 91 15.70 6.89 -4.91
C THR A 91 15.10 7.63 -3.72
N LEU A 92 15.72 7.54 -2.57
CA LEU A 92 15.25 8.11 -1.31
C LEU A 92 16.29 9.10 -0.78
N GLY A 93 15.89 10.38 -0.59
CA GLY A 93 16.78 11.42 -0.11
C GLY A 93 18.02 11.69 -1.00
N GLY A 94 17.99 11.23 -2.25
CA GLY A 94 19.12 11.31 -3.19
C GLY A 94 19.82 9.97 -3.43
N ASP A 95 19.68 9.00 -2.53
CA ASP A 95 20.33 7.68 -2.63
C ASP A 95 19.46 6.70 -3.38
N ARG A 96 19.99 6.17 -4.50
CA ARG A 96 19.32 5.13 -5.28
C ARG A 96 19.44 3.79 -4.59
N LEU A 97 18.31 3.11 -4.37
CA LEU A 97 18.30 1.74 -3.87
C LEU A 97 18.77 0.75 -4.96
N ALA A 98 19.38 -0.34 -4.51
CA ALA A 98 19.90 -1.37 -5.41
C ALA A 98 18.81 -2.22 -6.05
N GLU A 99 17.67 -2.36 -5.36
CA GLU A 99 16.56 -3.21 -5.76
C GLU A 99 15.90 -2.71 -7.04
N VAL A 100 15.59 -3.66 -7.93
CA VAL A 100 14.81 -3.45 -9.14
C VAL A 100 13.52 -4.25 -9.03
N TYR A 101 12.40 -3.57 -9.14
CA TYR A 101 11.07 -4.15 -9.08
C TYR A 101 10.47 -4.23 -10.47
N LYS A 102 9.44 -5.07 -10.64
CA LYS A 102 8.77 -5.30 -11.92
C LYS A 102 7.28 -5.16 -11.78
N PHE A 103 6.63 -4.69 -12.84
CA PHE A 103 5.18 -4.69 -12.94
C PHE A 103 4.72 -4.75 -14.38
N HIS A 104 3.42 -5.01 -14.54
CA HIS A 104 2.74 -5.01 -15.83
C HIS A 104 1.63 -3.96 -15.81
N THR A 105 1.52 -3.13 -16.86
CA THR A 105 0.42 -2.20 -17.03
C THR A 105 -0.82 -2.92 -17.57
N LEU A 106 -2.01 -2.51 -17.14
CA LEU A 106 -3.25 -3.06 -17.63
C LEU A 106 -3.46 -2.79 -19.12
N ALA A 107 -4.28 -3.62 -19.76
CA ALA A 107 -4.70 -3.42 -21.14
C ALA A 107 -5.50 -2.11 -21.29
N ALA A 108 -5.48 -1.56 -22.49
CA ALA A 108 -6.28 -0.38 -22.81
C ALA A 108 -7.78 -0.67 -22.66
N LYS A 109 -8.54 0.37 -22.32
CA LYS A 109 -10.00 0.30 -22.27
C LYS A 109 -10.51 -0.24 -23.62
N HIS A 110 -11.45 -1.18 -23.55
CA HIS A 110 -12.04 -1.90 -24.70
C HIS A 110 -11.10 -2.86 -25.44
N GLN A 111 -9.86 -3.04 -24.97
CA GLN A 111 -9.00 -4.11 -25.49
C GLN A 111 -9.38 -5.44 -24.87
N GLN A 112 -9.69 -6.42 -25.68
CA GLN A 112 -9.96 -7.78 -25.22
C GLN A 112 -8.63 -8.40 -24.73
N THR A 113 -8.64 -8.87 -23.47
CA THR A 113 -7.47 -9.51 -22.84
C THR A 113 -7.91 -10.56 -21.82
N LYS A 114 -7.02 -11.47 -21.47
CA LYS A 114 -7.20 -12.33 -20.30
C LYS A 114 -6.80 -11.51 -19.07
N PHE A 115 -7.64 -11.53 -18.06
CA PHE A 115 -7.45 -10.76 -16.83
C PHE A 115 -7.69 -11.65 -15.62
N ARG A 116 -6.73 -11.63 -14.67
CA ARG A 116 -6.81 -12.39 -13.42
C ARG A 116 -6.99 -11.44 -12.26
N VAL A 117 -8.02 -11.64 -11.47
CA VAL A 117 -8.23 -10.94 -10.21
C VAL A 117 -8.05 -11.94 -9.08
N ALA A 118 -7.14 -11.63 -8.16
CA ALA A 118 -7.15 -12.24 -6.85
C ALA A 118 -7.96 -11.35 -5.92
N PHE A 119 -8.83 -11.93 -5.10
CA PHE A 119 -9.59 -11.17 -4.12
C PHE A 119 -9.83 -11.99 -2.86
N GLY A 120 -10.00 -11.30 -1.74
CA GLY A 120 -10.30 -11.91 -0.45
C GLY A 120 -10.47 -10.85 0.63
N GLY A 121 -11.02 -11.24 1.77
CA GLY A 121 -11.17 -10.44 2.98
C GLY A 121 -10.85 -11.28 4.20
N GLY A 122 -10.95 -10.69 5.40
CA GLY A 122 -10.71 -11.42 6.64
C GLY A 122 -9.25 -11.82 6.83
N ALA A 123 -8.30 -10.96 6.43
CA ALA A 123 -6.88 -11.25 6.44
C ALA A 123 -6.25 -11.11 7.85
N GLY A 124 -6.75 -11.85 8.83
CA GLY A 124 -6.16 -11.91 10.18
C GLY A 124 -4.68 -12.25 10.12
N PHE A 125 -3.88 -11.57 10.96
CA PHE A 125 -2.45 -11.81 11.00
C PHE A 125 -2.12 -13.05 11.82
N VAL A 126 -1.76 -14.13 11.14
CA VAL A 126 -1.24 -15.37 11.72
C VAL A 126 0.10 -15.66 11.06
N PRO A 127 1.24 -15.51 11.77
CA PRO A 127 2.58 -15.64 11.16
C PRO A 127 2.76 -16.92 10.34
N ALA A 128 2.22 -18.03 10.81
CA ALA A 128 2.31 -19.32 10.11
C ALA A 128 1.53 -19.35 8.78
N ASN A 129 0.59 -18.44 8.56
CA ASN A 129 -0.26 -18.39 7.37
C ASN A 129 0.18 -17.32 6.37
N GLU A 130 1.13 -16.46 6.72
CA GLU A 130 1.57 -15.35 5.84
C GLU A 130 2.16 -15.84 4.51
N TYR A 131 2.59 -17.10 4.41
CA TYR A 131 2.99 -17.71 3.13
C TYR A 131 1.88 -17.69 2.06
N ALA A 132 0.62 -17.49 2.46
CA ALA A 132 -0.51 -17.38 1.52
C ALA A 132 -0.30 -16.28 0.48
N TRP A 133 0.39 -15.20 0.83
CA TRP A 133 0.74 -14.13 -0.09
C TRP A 133 1.63 -14.62 -1.24
N ASN A 134 2.59 -15.52 -0.96
CA ASN A 134 3.38 -16.16 -2.00
C ASN A 134 2.54 -17.05 -2.90
N THR A 135 1.59 -17.77 -2.32
CA THR A 135 0.67 -18.65 -3.07
C THR A 135 -0.19 -17.83 -4.04
N ILE A 136 -0.70 -16.67 -3.58
CA ILE A 136 -1.43 -15.71 -4.44
C ILE A 136 -0.51 -15.22 -5.57
N GLY A 137 0.71 -14.80 -5.25
CA GLY A 137 1.69 -14.32 -6.23
C GLY A 137 2.03 -15.35 -7.32
N GLN A 138 2.10 -16.64 -6.96
CA GLN A 138 2.34 -17.74 -7.92
C GLN A 138 1.22 -17.86 -8.97
N GLN A 139 0.00 -17.40 -8.66
CA GLN A 139 -1.11 -17.36 -9.62
C GLN A 139 -0.97 -16.23 -10.63
N ARG A 140 0.00 -15.30 -10.42
CA ARG A 140 0.25 -14.13 -11.28
C ARG A 140 -1.03 -13.32 -11.56
N PRO A 141 -1.70 -12.81 -10.54
CA PRO A 141 -2.86 -11.97 -10.76
C PRO A 141 -2.43 -10.62 -11.35
N ASP A 142 -3.29 -10.03 -12.17
CA ASP A 142 -3.12 -8.69 -12.70
C ASP A 142 -3.50 -7.62 -11.66
N VAL A 143 -4.36 -7.99 -10.71
CA VAL A 143 -4.86 -7.14 -9.63
C VAL A 143 -5.13 -7.98 -8.38
N LEU A 144 -4.83 -7.41 -7.22
CA LEU A 144 -5.25 -7.90 -5.91
C LEU A 144 -6.32 -6.96 -5.33
N MET A 145 -7.47 -7.50 -4.94
CA MET A 145 -8.54 -6.77 -4.26
C MET A 145 -8.70 -7.32 -2.84
N LEU A 146 -8.49 -6.47 -1.87
CA LEU A 146 -8.72 -6.78 -0.46
C LEU A 146 -10.07 -6.19 -0.04
N LEU A 147 -10.98 -7.07 0.36
CA LEU A 147 -12.40 -6.75 0.53
C LEU A 147 -12.76 -6.43 2.00
N GLY A 148 -11.83 -5.83 2.72
CA GLY A 148 -11.99 -5.48 4.12
C GLY A 148 -11.37 -6.49 5.08
N ASP A 149 -11.34 -6.14 6.36
CA ASP A 149 -10.61 -6.83 7.41
C ASP A 149 -9.14 -7.06 7.03
N ASN A 150 -8.52 -5.99 6.56
CA ASN A 150 -7.12 -6.05 6.14
C ASN A 150 -6.20 -6.21 7.34
N VAL A 151 -6.63 -5.64 8.48
CA VAL A 151 -5.99 -5.76 9.79
C VAL A 151 -7.06 -5.89 10.86
N TYR A 152 -6.71 -6.48 11.99
CA TYR A 152 -7.57 -6.64 13.15
C TYR A 152 -6.93 -5.85 14.30
N SER A 153 -7.23 -4.56 14.36
CA SER A 153 -6.75 -3.69 15.43
C SER A 153 -7.68 -3.73 16.63
N ASP A 154 -8.99 -3.75 16.37
CA ASP A 154 -10.07 -3.78 17.37
C ASP A 154 -9.93 -2.71 18.47
N ALA A 155 -9.21 -1.63 18.14
CA ALA A 155 -8.88 -0.55 19.06
C ALA A 155 -8.93 0.81 18.32
N PRO A 156 -10.13 1.27 17.89
CA PRO A 156 -10.27 2.47 17.06
C PRO A 156 -9.84 3.76 17.77
N GLU A 157 -9.82 3.76 19.09
CA GLU A 157 -9.37 4.89 19.91
C GLU A 157 -7.85 4.92 20.12
N MET A 158 -7.14 3.92 19.61
CA MET A 158 -5.69 3.76 19.76
C MET A 158 -5.00 3.70 18.39
N PRO A 159 -4.69 4.86 17.77
CA PRO A 159 -4.01 4.90 16.46
C PRO A 159 -2.72 4.09 16.42
N GLU A 160 -2.00 4.01 17.52
CA GLU A 160 -0.75 3.22 17.64
C GLU A 160 -1.00 1.73 17.42
N MET A 161 -2.12 1.20 17.89
CA MET A 161 -2.47 -0.20 17.66
C MET A 161 -2.76 -0.46 16.18
N GLN A 162 -3.46 0.46 15.52
CA GLN A 162 -3.72 0.36 14.09
C GLN A 162 -2.42 0.41 13.29
N HIS A 163 -1.54 1.38 13.57
CA HIS A 163 -0.21 1.46 12.96
C HIS A 163 0.58 0.17 13.16
N TYR A 164 0.60 -0.38 14.38
CA TYR A 164 1.26 -1.65 14.65
C TYR A 164 0.72 -2.79 13.79
N CYS A 165 -0.60 -2.89 13.63
CA CYS A 165 -1.23 -3.94 12.80
C CYS A 165 -0.83 -3.81 11.33
N TYR A 166 -0.78 -2.60 10.78
CA TYR A 166 -0.29 -2.36 9.42
C TYR A 166 1.20 -2.65 9.29
N TYR A 167 2.03 -2.18 10.22
CA TYR A 167 3.47 -2.37 10.20
C TYR A 167 3.84 -3.85 10.17
N ARG A 168 3.27 -4.66 11.07
CA ARG A 168 3.58 -6.09 11.11
C ARG A 168 3.20 -6.82 9.81
N ARG A 169 2.09 -6.44 9.14
CA ARG A 169 1.70 -6.98 7.84
C ARG A 169 2.64 -6.51 6.73
N GLN A 170 2.88 -5.21 6.66
CA GLN A 170 3.70 -4.60 5.63
C GLN A 170 5.18 -4.96 5.74
N SER A 171 5.62 -5.43 6.90
CA SER A 171 6.99 -5.96 7.12
C SER A 171 7.18 -7.37 6.58
N ARG A 172 6.10 -8.11 6.31
CA ARG A 172 6.23 -9.51 5.83
C ARG A 172 6.83 -9.56 4.43
N PRO A 173 7.95 -10.30 4.24
CA PRO A 173 8.57 -10.44 2.92
C PRO A 173 7.61 -10.99 1.86
N GLU A 174 6.74 -11.93 2.26
CA GLU A 174 5.76 -12.55 1.40
C GLU A 174 4.74 -11.53 0.87
N PHE A 175 4.24 -10.66 1.74
CA PHE A 175 3.32 -9.58 1.38
C PHE A 175 4.02 -8.54 0.50
N ARG A 176 5.21 -8.08 0.91
CA ARG A 176 6.01 -7.11 0.14
C ARG A 176 6.33 -7.60 -1.27
N SER A 177 6.71 -8.88 -1.40
CA SER A 177 7.00 -9.48 -2.71
C SER A 177 5.79 -9.45 -3.64
N LEU A 178 4.58 -9.70 -3.13
CA LEU A 178 3.35 -9.67 -3.91
C LEU A 178 3.00 -8.24 -4.32
N VAL A 179 2.87 -7.33 -3.36
CA VAL A 179 2.34 -5.97 -3.60
C VAL A 179 3.31 -5.05 -4.33
N SER A 180 4.59 -5.40 -4.39
CA SER A 180 5.58 -4.68 -5.20
C SER A 180 5.47 -4.95 -6.71
N GLN A 181 4.69 -5.95 -7.11
CA GLN A 181 4.53 -6.38 -8.50
C GLN A 181 3.08 -6.35 -8.96
N VAL A 182 2.14 -6.53 -8.05
CA VAL A 182 0.70 -6.62 -8.32
C VAL A 182 0.00 -5.41 -7.70
N PRO A 183 -0.72 -4.60 -8.49
CA PRO A 183 -1.50 -3.47 -7.98
C PRO A 183 -2.57 -3.94 -7.00
N VAL A 184 -2.66 -3.23 -5.87
CA VAL A 184 -3.60 -3.52 -4.80
C VAL A 184 -4.70 -2.46 -4.78
N TYR A 185 -5.93 -2.92 -4.57
CA TYR A 185 -7.09 -2.10 -4.26
C TYR A 185 -7.73 -2.66 -3.00
N THR A 186 -8.10 -1.80 -2.08
CA THR A 186 -8.62 -2.24 -0.79
C THR A 186 -9.82 -1.42 -0.37
N ILE A 187 -10.77 -2.07 0.27
CA ILE A 187 -11.80 -1.43 1.07
C ILE A 187 -11.53 -1.74 2.55
N TRP A 188 -12.14 -1.00 3.44
CA TRP A 188 -12.16 -1.34 4.86
C TRP A 188 -13.42 -2.12 5.22
N ASP A 189 -13.39 -2.83 6.35
CA ASP A 189 -14.54 -3.38 7.02
C ASP A 189 -14.43 -3.09 8.52
N ASP A 190 -15.30 -3.67 9.32
CA ASP A 190 -15.46 -3.32 10.74
C ASP A 190 -14.16 -3.43 11.55
N HIS A 191 -13.35 -4.44 11.36
CA HIS A 191 -12.06 -4.59 12.06
C HIS A 191 -10.97 -3.60 11.61
N ASP A 192 -11.03 -3.07 10.39
CA ASP A 192 -10.17 -1.97 9.95
C ASP A 192 -10.64 -0.63 10.53
N PHE A 193 -11.95 -0.49 10.73
CA PHE A 193 -12.61 0.75 11.10
C PHE A 193 -12.82 0.88 12.61
N GLY A 194 -13.19 -0.20 13.29
CA GLY A 194 -13.58 -0.18 14.69
C GLY A 194 -13.37 -1.51 15.40
N THR A 195 -14.42 -2.02 15.96
CA THR A 195 -14.50 -3.34 16.60
C THR A 195 -15.52 -4.21 15.87
N ASN A 196 -15.54 -5.50 16.15
CA ASN A 196 -16.44 -6.45 15.51
C ASN A 196 -17.89 -5.92 15.42
N ASP A 197 -18.49 -6.01 14.23
CA ASP A 197 -19.82 -5.51 13.87
C ASP A 197 -20.00 -3.97 14.02
N CYS A 198 -18.92 -3.21 14.10
CA CYS A 198 -18.98 -1.76 14.25
C CYS A 198 -19.48 -1.08 12.96
N GLN A 199 -20.35 -0.09 13.14
CA GLN A 199 -20.91 0.69 12.04
C GLN A 199 -20.53 2.17 12.16
N GLY A 200 -20.06 2.75 11.06
CA GLY A 200 -19.60 4.13 11.02
C GLY A 200 -20.68 5.21 11.10
N GLY A 201 -21.95 4.85 10.89
CA GLY A 201 -23.04 5.81 10.87
C GLY A 201 -22.92 6.87 9.76
N PRO A 202 -23.90 7.74 9.57
CA PRO A 202 -23.94 8.74 8.49
C PRO A 202 -23.11 10.00 8.79
N LEU A 203 -22.82 10.29 10.07
CA LEU A 203 -22.11 11.51 10.45
C LEU A 203 -20.60 11.34 10.28
N VAL A 204 -19.93 12.36 9.76
CA VAL A 204 -18.50 12.30 9.47
C VAL A 204 -17.65 12.22 10.73
N GLU A 205 -18.05 12.93 11.78
CA GLU A 205 -17.29 13.06 13.02
C GLU A 205 -17.79 12.15 14.15
N GLU A 206 -18.72 11.25 13.83
CA GLU A 206 -19.27 10.30 14.79
C GLU A 206 -19.17 8.87 14.24
N PRO A 207 -18.61 7.95 15.00
CA PRO A 207 -17.92 8.16 16.30
C PRO A 207 -16.67 9.04 16.14
N TYR A 208 -16.24 9.72 17.20
CA TYR A 208 -15.16 10.71 17.17
C TYR A 208 -13.80 10.18 16.65
N TRP A 209 -13.56 8.90 16.73
CA TRP A 209 -12.36 8.25 16.22
C TRP A 209 -12.43 7.93 14.71
N LYS A 210 -13.55 8.15 14.05
CA LYS A 210 -13.78 7.81 12.63
C LYS A 210 -12.77 8.46 11.68
N VAL A 211 -12.57 9.77 11.80
CA VAL A 211 -11.62 10.51 10.95
C VAL A 211 -10.17 10.13 11.25
N PRO A 212 -9.72 10.02 12.51
CA PRO A 212 -8.42 9.45 12.85
C PRO A 212 -8.15 8.08 12.22
N VAL A 213 -9.05 7.13 12.38
CA VAL A 213 -8.95 5.78 11.80
C VAL A 213 -8.86 5.83 10.27
N TRP A 214 -9.71 6.63 9.64
CA TRP A 214 -9.68 6.81 8.19
C TRP A 214 -8.33 7.38 7.70
N ASN A 215 -7.71 8.29 8.44
CA ASN A 215 -6.38 8.81 8.12
C ASN A 215 -5.31 7.71 8.22
N VAL A 216 -5.36 6.86 9.24
CA VAL A 216 -4.46 5.71 9.35
C VAL A 216 -4.65 4.77 8.16
N PHE A 217 -5.89 4.42 7.82
CA PHE A 217 -6.20 3.59 6.66
C PHE A 217 -5.64 4.21 5.37
N LYS A 218 -5.93 5.48 5.12
CA LYS A 218 -5.49 6.22 3.94
C LYS A 218 -3.96 6.25 3.81
N ASN A 219 -3.25 6.42 4.91
CA ASN A 219 -1.79 6.48 4.90
C ASN A 219 -1.14 5.11 4.65
N ASN A 220 -1.88 4.02 4.82
CA ASN A 220 -1.36 2.66 4.69
C ASN A 220 -1.68 1.98 3.35
N TRP A 221 -2.46 2.63 2.47
CA TRP A 221 -2.88 2.07 1.20
C TRP A 221 -2.68 3.03 0.02
N VAL A 222 -2.92 2.54 -1.19
CA VAL A 222 -2.69 3.26 -2.45
C VAL A 222 -3.93 3.25 -3.36
N ASN A 223 -5.09 3.41 -2.75
CA ASN A 223 -6.36 3.47 -3.48
C ASN A 223 -6.46 4.72 -4.38
N PRO A 224 -7.26 4.67 -5.46
CA PRO A 224 -7.51 5.84 -6.31
C PRO A 224 -8.24 6.96 -5.56
N LYS A 225 -9.10 6.62 -4.60
CA LYS A 225 -9.90 7.55 -3.80
C LYS A 225 -10.15 7.01 -2.39
N TYR A 226 -10.43 7.92 -1.48
CA TYR A 226 -10.78 7.64 -0.09
C TYR A 226 -12.02 8.45 0.30
N GLY A 227 -13.15 8.13 -0.32
CA GLY A 227 -14.40 8.87 -0.17
C GLY A 227 -14.63 9.89 -1.30
N ASN A 228 -15.60 10.76 -1.12
CA ASN A 228 -16.04 11.74 -2.11
C ASN A 228 -15.36 13.11 -1.92
N GLY A 229 -14.05 13.18 -2.09
CA GLY A 229 -13.28 14.42 -2.05
C GLY A 229 -12.98 14.94 -0.65
N GLY A 230 -12.96 14.10 0.36
CA GLY A 230 -12.56 14.43 1.74
C GLY A 230 -13.68 14.91 2.65
N ILE A 231 -14.91 15.06 2.13
CA ILE A 231 -16.06 15.45 2.94
C ILE A 231 -16.61 14.24 3.71
N GLN A 232 -16.58 13.07 3.12
CA GLN A 232 -17.03 11.83 3.76
C GLN A 232 -15.94 10.76 3.64
N PRO A 233 -15.40 10.27 4.77
CA PRO A 233 -14.48 9.16 4.79
C PRO A 233 -15.07 7.92 4.11
N GLY A 234 -14.22 7.22 3.37
CA GLY A 234 -14.59 6.01 2.65
C GLY A 234 -13.40 5.44 1.89
N CYS A 235 -13.62 4.37 1.14
CA CYS A 235 -12.58 3.65 0.42
C CYS A 235 -13.10 3.10 -0.93
N TRP A 236 -13.77 3.93 -1.71
CA TRP A 236 -14.25 3.59 -3.06
C TRP A 236 -13.58 4.41 -4.15
#